data_526b8563dbc23f9a3efc09eb5c6a5f41
#
_entry.id   526b8563dbc23f9a3efc09eb5c6a5f41
#
_cell.length_a   1.000
_cell.length_b   1.000
_cell.length_c   1.000
_cell.angle_alpha   90.00
_cell.angle_beta   90.00
_cell.angle_gamma   90.00
#
_symmetry.space_group_name_H-M   'P 1'
#
loop_
_entity.id
_entity.type
_entity.pdbx_description
1 polymer ?
#
loop_
_entity_poly.entity_id
_entity_poly.type
_entity_poly.pdbx_seq_one_letter_code
_entity_poly.pdbx_strand_id
1 'polypeptide(L)'
;MPTQPKILALYLTYLSTSSKYSTLKRRLASISVIHKIKGHYIDTKHPVIIENLMGIKRSKGSNQKSKKPILINDLKLIIKAITQSNENEIRKIRDRAIILIGFSGGFRRSELVNIEYEDVEFVEEGVKIFVKRSKTDQSGEGMTKAIPYFDNKEFC
;
A
#
# COMPACT_ATOMS: atom_id res chain seq x y z
N MET A 1 4.34 -30.72 9.88
CA MET A 1 4.21 -30.99 11.33
C MET A 1 3.57 -29.76 12.00
N PRO A 2 2.60 -29.96 12.90
CA PRO A 2 2.07 -28.84 13.70
C PRO A 2 3.17 -28.32 14.62
N THR A 3 3.29 -27.00 14.75
CA THR A 3 4.27 -26.40 15.66
C THR A 3 3.66 -26.15 17.04
N GLN A 4 4.49 -26.22 18.07
CA GLN A 4 4.05 -25.91 19.43
C GLN A 4 4.20 -24.39 19.72
N PRO A 5 3.38 -23.81 20.63
CA PRO A 5 3.45 -22.40 20.99
C PRO A 5 4.87 -21.96 21.44
N LYS A 6 5.58 -22.83 22.16
CA LYS A 6 6.96 -22.55 22.61
C LYS A 6 7.95 -22.42 21.46
N ILE A 7 7.85 -23.29 20.45
CA ILE A 7 8.71 -23.24 19.25
C ILE A 7 8.41 -21.97 18.45
N LEU A 8 7.15 -21.61 18.35
CA LEU A 8 6.74 -20.40 17.67
C LEU A 8 7.24 -19.14 18.38
N ALA A 9 7.19 -19.10 19.71
CA ALA A 9 7.76 -18.01 20.50
C ALA A 9 9.28 -17.87 20.27
N LEU A 10 10.04 -18.99 20.29
CA LEU A 10 11.47 -19.00 20.00
C LEU A 10 11.77 -18.48 18.58
N TYR A 11 11.01 -18.90 17.59
CA TYR A 11 11.12 -18.42 16.22
C TYR A 11 10.89 -16.90 16.12
N LEU A 12 9.85 -16.38 16.80
CA LEU A 12 9.57 -14.95 16.83
C LEU A 12 10.70 -14.16 17.53
N THR A 13 11.27 -14.72 18.61
CA THR A 13 12.42 -14.13 19.30
C THR A 13 13.64 -14.07 18.39
N TYR A 14 13.96 -15.16 17.69
CA TYR A 14 15.06 -15.18 16.72
C TYR A 14 14.85 -14.13 15.62
N LEU A 15 13.67 -14.08 15.02
CA LEU A 15 13.37 -13.09 14.00
C LEU A 15 13.34 -11.65 14.53
N SER A 16 13.13 -11.48 15.81
CA SER A 16 13.12 -10.14 16.41
C SER A 16 14.46 -9.45 16.29
N THR A 17 15.57 -10.14 16.10
CA THR A 17 16.90 -9.54 15.88
C THR A 17 16.94 -8.66 14.64
N SER A 18 16.29 -9.07 13.54
CA SER A 18 16.31 -8.41 12.23
C SER A 18 14.98 -7.81 11.79
N SER A 19 13.85 -8.13 12.44
CA SER A 19 12.51 -7.75 12.01
C SER A 19 11.83 -6.79 12.97
N LYS A 20 10.97 -5.90 12.42
CA LYS A 20 10.14 -5.01 13.22
C LYS A 20 8.99 -5.78 13.89
N TYR A 21 8.50 -5.28 15.02
CA TYR A 21 7.36 -5.87 15.73
C TYR A 21 6.12 -6.10 14.85
N SER A 22 5.77 -5.15 13.99
CA SER A 22 4.65 -5.29 13.05
C SER A 22 4.83 -6.44 12.06
N THR A 23 6.06 -6.69 11.63
CA THR A 23 6.41 -7.82 10.75
C THR A 23 6.24 -9.15 11.48
N LEU A 24 6.64 -9.23 12.75
CA LEU A 24 6.46 -10.43 13.57
C LEU A 24 4.98 -10.77 13.77
N LYS A 25 4.14 -9.77 14.07
CA LYS A 25 2.67 -9.97 14.15
C LYS A 25 2.08 -10.52 12.85
N ARG A 26 2.50 -9.97 11.71
CA ARG A 26 2.03 -10.45 10.41
C ARG A 26 2.47 -11.89 10.13
N ARG A 27 3.73 -12.24 10.47
CA ARG A 27 4.23 -13.62 10.32
C ARG A 27 3.47 -14.60 11.22
N LEU A 28 3.18 -14.23 12.46
CA LEU A 28 2.36 -15.04 13.35
C LEU A 28 0.97 -15.32 12.74
N ALA A 29 0.32 -14.28 12.22
CA ALA A 29 -0.97 -14.43 11.56
C ALA A 29 -0.88 -15.36 10.32
N SER A 30 0.15 -15.20 9.49
CA SER A 30 0.35 -16.06 8.30
C SER A 30 0.59 -17.51 8.69
N ILE A 31 1.38 -17.78 9.73
CA ILE A 31 1.62 -19.13 10.24
C ILE A 31 0.31 -19.77 10.72
N SER A 32 -0.51 -19.01 11.46
CA SER A 32 -1.80 -19.47 11.94
C SER A 32 -2.73 -19.86 10.78
N VAL A 33 -2.79 -19.04 9.73
CA VAL A 33 -3.61 -19.32 8.55
C VAL A 33 -3.14 -20.58 7.83
N ILE A 34 -1.83 -20.74 7.61
CA ILE A 34 -1.27 -21.92 6.94
C ILE A 34 -1.57 -23.20 7.74
N HIS A 35 -1.43 -23.14 9.07
CA HIS A 35 -1.75 -24.29 9.92
C HIS A 35 -3.23 -24.65 9.83
N LYS A 36 -4.12 -23.65 9.89
CA LYS A 36 -5.56 -23.86 9.74
C LYS A 36 -5.93 -24.52 8.40
N ILE A 37 -5.34 -24.05 7.29
CA ILE A 37 -5.55 -24.64 5.96
C ILE A 37 -5.11 -26.11 5.92
N LYS A 38 -4.05 -26.47 6.66
CA LYS A 38 -3.55 -27.85 6.75
C LYS A 38 -4.23 -28.70 7.84
N GLY A 39 -5.33 -28.24 8.41
CA GLY A 39 -6.10 -28.96 9.43
C GLY A 39 -5.43 -28.99 10.82
N HIS A 40 -4.45 -28.11 11.08
CA HIS A 40 -3.77 -28.02 12.37
C HIS A 40 -4.20 -26.75 13.11
N TYR A 41 -4.39 -26.86 14.41
CA TYR A 41 -4.70 -25.71 15.25
C TYR A 41 -3.44 -25.18 15.93
N ILE A 42 -3.26 -23.87 15.91
CA ILE A 42 -2.28 -23.14 16.73
C ILE A 42 -3.03 -22.08 17.53
N ASP A 43 -2.92 -22.15 18.84
CA ASP A 43 -3.40 -21.09 19.71
C ASP A 43 -2.42 -19.90 19.70
N THR A 44 -2.70 -18.91 18.85
CA THR A 44 -1.90 -17.67 18.79
C THR A 44 -2.10 -16.76 19.99
N LYS A 45 -3.10 -17.05 20.84
CA LYS A 45 -3.36 -16.35 22.10
C LYS A 45 -2.73 -17.04 23.31
N HIS A 46 -1.99 -18.10 23.09
CA HIS A 46 -1.30 -18.81 24.16
C HIS A 46 -0.39 -17.86 24.95
N PRO A 47 -0.39 -17.87 26.30
CA PRO A 47 0.37 -16.93 27.14
C PRO A 47 1.82 -16.79 26.72
N VAL A 48 2.52 -17.89 26.44
CA VAL A 48 3.93 -17.91 26.00
C VAL A 48 4.18 -17.05 24.75
N ILE A 49 3.23 -17.04 23.80
CA ILE A 49 3.36 -16.25 22.57
C ILE A 49 3.06 -14.78 22.86
N ILE A 50 1.99 -14.51 23.64
CA ILE A 50 1.61 -13.14 23.99
C ILE A 50 2.70 -12.45 24.78
N GLU A 51 3.19 -13.08 25.84
CA GLU A 51 4.21 -12.52 26.72
C GLU A 51 5.53 -12.30 25.96
N ASN A 52 5.91 -13.23 25.10
CA ASN A 52 7.08 -13.09 24.23
C ASN A 52 6.93 -11.86 23.29
N LEU A 53 5.79 -11.73 22.61
CA LEU A 53 5.52 -10.57 21.76
C LEU A 53 5.46 -9.26 22.55
N MET A 54 4.93 -9.27 23.76
CA MET A 54 4.92 -8.10 24.63
C MET A 54 6.33 -7.71 25.05
N GLY A 55 7.17 -8.68 25.40
CA GLY A 55 8.60 -8.47 25.67
C GLY A 55 9.33 -7.85 24.49
N ILE A 56 9.15 -8.41 23.29
CA ILE A 56 9.73 -7.86 22.06
C ILE A 56 9.23 -6.44 21.79
N LYS A 57 7.92 -6.18 22.00
CA LYS A 57 7.36 -4.85 21.85
C LYS A 57 7.96 -3.82 22.81
N ARG A 58 8.19 -4.20 24.07
CA ARG A 58 8.83 -3.34 25.07
C ARG A 58 10.28 -3.02 24.72
N SER A 59 11.03 -4.01 24.27
CA SER A 59 12.47 -3.84 23.94
C SER A 59 12.71 -3.07 22.65
N LYS A 60 11.89 -3.28 21.62
CA LYS A 60 12.08 -2.68 20.27
C LYS A 60 11.18 -1.47 19.99
N GLY A 61 10.18 -1.26 20.79
CA GLY A 61 9.12 -0.32 20.47
C GLY A 61 8.18 -0.80 19.34
N SER A 62 7.09 -0.12 19.17
CA SER A 62 6.12 -0.38 18.07
C SER A 62 5.88 0.83 17.19
N ASN A 63 6.64 1.91 17.41
CA ASN A 63 6.44 3.15 16.68
C ASN A 63 6.84 2.98 15.21
N GLN A 64 5.93 3.31 14.31
CA GLN A 64 6.17 3.34 12.88
C GLN A 64 6.34 4.78 12.44
N LYS A 65 7.51 5.11 11.88
CA LYS A 65 7.66 6.41 11.20
C LYS A 65 6.75 6.44 9.99
N SER A 66 5.65 7.16 10.07
CA SER A 66 4.80 7.44 8.91
C SER A 66 5.55 8.34 7.93
N LYS A 67 5.28 8.16 6.65
CA LYS A 67 5.75 9.10 5.61
C LYS A 67 4.88 10.36 5.65
N LYS A 68 5.49 11.51 5.36
CA LYS A 68 4.74 12.76 5.19
C LYS A 68 3.85 12.65 3.96
N PRO A 69 2.62 13.17 3.98
CA PRO A 69 1.80 13.27 2.78
C PRO A 69 2.43 14.26 1.81
N ILE A 70 2.21 14.04 0.52
CA ILE A 70 2.55 15.01 -0.53
C ILE A 70 1.49 16.13 -0.47
N LEU A 71 1.94 17.36 -0.29
CA LEU A 71 1.09 18.55 -0.32
C LEU A 71 1.07 19.15 -1.73
N ILE A 72 0.15 20.09 -1.98
CA ILE A 72 0.03 20.78 -3.29
C ILE A 72 1.34 21.46 -3.69
N ASN A 73 2.07 22.05 -2.74
CA ASN A 73 3.36 22.68 -3.02
C ASN A 73 4.42 21.65 -3.43
N ASP A 74 4.42 20.46 -2.81
CA ASP A 74 5.33 19.38 -3.20
C ASP A 74 4.98 18.87 -4.60
N LEU A 75 3.67 18.76 -4.92
CA LEU A 75 3.20 18.38 -6.25
C LEU A 75 3.71 19.38 -7.31
N LYS A 76 3.59 20.70 -7.06
CA LYS A 76 4.10 21.74 -7.95
C LYS A 76 5.59 21.60 -8.22
N LEU A 77 6.38 21.33 -7.17
CA LEU A 77 7.83 21.13 -7.29
C LEU A 77 8.15 19.88 -8.12
N ILE A 78 7.41 18.78 -7.92
CA ILE A 78 7.58 17.54 -8.69
C ILE A 78 7.28 17.79 -10.18
N ILE A 79 6.16 18.42 -10.50
CA ILE A 79 5.79 18.71 -11.90
C ILE A 79 6.84 19.63 -12.56
N LYS A 80 7.31 20.66 -11.86
CA LYS A 80 8.38 21.54 -12.34
C LYS A 80 9.67 20.75 -12.61
N ALA A 81 10.07 19.87 -11.69
CA ALA A 81 11.26 19.04 -11.86
C ALA A 81 11.15 18.10 -13.08
N ILE A 82 9.98 17.49 -13.30
CA ILE A 82 9.72 16.65 -14.49
C ILE A 82 9.86 17.50 -15.77
N THR A 83 9.24 18.68 -15.79
CA THR A 83 9.26 19.56 -16.96
C THR A 83 10.69 20.03 -17.31
N GLN A 84 11.51 20.29 -16.31
CA GLN A 84 12.91 20.76 -16.46
C GLN A 84 13.93 19.63 -16.65
N SER A 85 13.50 18.36 -16.55
CA SER A 85 14.41 17.22 -16.73
C SER A 85 14.91 17.11 -18.17
N ASN A 86 16.06 16.46 -18.37
CA ASN A 86 16.62 16.16 -19.71
C ASN A 86 16.00 14.89 -20.35
N GLU A 87 14.85 14.44 -19.84
CA GLU A 87 14.16 13.28 -20.37
C GLU A 87 13.42 13.59 -21.68
N ASN A 88 13.11 12.52 -22.42
CA ASN A 88 12.29 12.60 -23.65
C ASN A 88 10.89 13.16 -23.32
N GLU A 89 10.33 13.98 -24.20
CA GLU A 89 9.02 14.62 -24.03
C GLU A 89 7.88 13.61 -23.74
N ILE A 90 7.89 12.46 -24.40
CA ILE A 90 6.87 11.41 -24.14
C ILE A 90 6.95 10.92 -22.68
N ARG A 91 8.17 10.77 -22.15
CA ARG A 91 8.36 10.40 -20.73
C ARG A 91 7.88 11.49 -19.79
N LYS A 92 8.18 12.75 -20.08
CA LYS A 92 7.70 13.89 -19.27
C LYS A 92 6.17 13.93 -19.24
N ILE A 93 5.51 13.77 -20.40
CA ILE A 93 4.05 13.75 -20.49
C ILE A 93 3.48 12.59 -19.67
N ARG A 94 4.02 11.39 -19.85
CA ARG A 94 3.60 10.20 -19.09
C ARG A 94 3.76 10.40 -17.58
N ASP A 95 4.92 10.89 -17.14
CA ASP A 95 5.24 11.02 -15.71
C ASP A 95 4.37 12.10 -15.07
N ARG A 96 4.11 13.21 -15.78
CA ARG A 96 3.14 14.23 -15.35
C ARG A 96 1.74 13.62 -15.21
N ALA A 97 1.26 12.90 -16.22
CA ALA A 97 -0.06 12.26 -16.17
C ALA A 97 -0.19 11.29 -14.98
N ILE A 98 0.83 10.44 -14.75
CA ILE A 98 0.85 9.50 -13.62
C ILE A 98 0.76 10.25 -12.29
N ILE A 99 1.54 11.31 -12.11
CA ILE A 99 1.58 12.07 -10.86
C ILE A 99 0.26 12.83 -10.64
N LEU A 100 -0.24 13.50 -11.67
CA LEU A 100 -1.48 14.29 -11.58
C LEU A 100 -2.71 13.40 -11.32
N ILE A 101 -2.89 12.35 -12.11
CA ILE A 101 -3.99 11.40 -11.94
C ILE A 101 -3.88 10.71 -10.58
N GLY A 102 -2.66 10.23 -10.24
CA GLY A 102 -2.44 9.52 -8.98
C GLY A 102 -2.74 10.38 -7.76
N PHE A 103 -2.36 11.66 -7.78
CA PHE A 103 -2.60 12.61 -6.70
C PHE A 103 -4.08 13.00 -6.62
N SER A 104 -4.68 13.42 -7.74
CA SER A 104 -6.06 13.93 -7.79
C SER A 104 -7.10 12.85 -7.53
N GLY A 105 -6.92 11.66 -8.09
CA GLY A 105 -7.83 10.54 -7.91
C GLY A 105 -7.56 9.69 -6.67
N GLY A 106 -6.47 9.95 -5.93
CA GLY A 106 -6.09 9.16 -4.76
C GLY A 106 -5.92 7.67 -5.10
N PHE A 107 -5.34 7.37 -6.26
CA PHE A 107 -5.15 5.99 -6.71
C PHE A 107 -4.08 5.27 -5.90
N ARG A 108 -4.31 3.99 -5.63
CA ARG A 108 -3.22 3.10 -5.22
C ARG A 108 -2.32 2.82 -6.43
N ARG A 109 -1.03 2.57 -6.17
CA ARG A 109 -0.07 2.27 -7.25
C ARG A 109 -0.55 1.14 -8.17
N SER A 110 -1.12 0.08 -7.61
CA SER A 110 -1.66 -1.03 -8.38
C SER A 110 -2.89 -0.66 -9.22
N GLU A 111 -3.72 0.26 -8.76
CA GLU A 111 -4.85 0.77 -9.52
C GLU A 111 -4.36 1.62 -10.69
N LEU A 112 -3.41 2.54 -10.42
CA LEU A 112 -2.89 3.48 -11.41
C LEU A 112 -2.17 2.80 -12.58
N VAL A 113 -1.37 1.75 -12.32
CA VAL A 113 -0.61 1.04 -13.38
C VAL A 113 -1.48 0.09 -14.20
N ASN A 114 -2.71 -0.20 -13.76
CA ASN A 114 -3.67 -1.06 -14.46
C ASN A 114 -4.73 -0.26 -15.22
N ILE A 115 -4.61 1.06 -15.29
CA ILE A 115 -5.51 1.88 -16.12
C ILE A 115 -5.15 1.64 -17.59
N GLU A 116 -6.12 1.22 -18.38
CA GLU A 116 -6.04 1.08 -19.83
C GLU A 116 -6.76 2.26 -20.50
N TYR A 117 -6.53 2.44 -21.79
CA TYR A 117 -7.13 3.55 -22.55
C TYR A 117 -8.65 3.50 -22.52
N GLU A 118 -9.21 2.30 -22.61
CA GLU A 118 -10.65 2.04 -22.60
C GLU A 118 -11.31 2.33 -21.24
N ASP A 119 -10.51 2.43 -20.18
CA ASP A 119 -10.98 2.77 -18.83
C ASP A 119 -11.14 4.28 -18.62
N VAL A 120 -10.71 5.11 -19.59
CA VAL A 120 -10.67 6.57 -19.48
C VAL A 120 -11.71 7.21 -20.36
N GLU A 121 -12.63 7.97 -19.76
CA GLU A 121 -13.65 8.76 -20.43
C GLU A 121 -13.43 10.25 -20.13
N PHE A 122 -13.20 11.06 -21.17
CA PHE A 122 -13.16 12.51 -21.05
C PHE A 122 -14.58 13.08 -21.15
N VAL A 123 -14.95 13.89 -20.17
CA VAL A 123 -16.24 14.57 -20.09
C VAL A 123 -16.04 16.08 -19.97
N GLU A 124 -17.10 16.87 -20.10
CA GLU A 124 -17.02 18.33 -20.07
C GLU A 124 -16.41 18.85 -18.76
N GLU A 125 -16.71 18.21 -17.63
CA GLU A 125 -16.27 18.64 -16.31
C GLU A 125 -14.93 18.03 -15.87
N GLY A 126 -14.37 17.06 -16.61
CA GLY A 126 -13.14 16.38 -16.20
C GLY A 126 -12.90 15.06 -16.89
N VAL A 127 -12.30 14.13 -16.14
CA VAL A 127 -12.04 12.78 -16.62
C VAL A 127 -12.62 11.74 -15.65
N LYS A 128 -13.30 10.74 -16.19
CA LYS A 128 -13.77 9.57 -15.45
C LYS A 128 -12.82 8.40 -15.74
N ILE A 129 -12.42 7.70 -14.70
CA ILE A 129 -11.51 6.55 -14.81
C ILE A 129 -12.17 5.35 -14.11
N PHE A 130 -12.41 4.29 -14.87
CA PHE A 130 -12.91 3.04 -14.33
C PHE A 130 -11.78 2.20 -13.73
N VAL A 131 -11.89 1.87 -12.45
CA VAL A 131 -10.95 1.02 -11.73
C VAL A 131 -11.52 -0.38 -11.67
N LYS A 132 -11.06 -1.26 -12.55
CA LYS A 132 -11.54 -2.64 -12.70
C LYS A 132 -11.43 -3.45 -11.42
N ARG A 133 -10.41 -3.19 -10.60
CA ARG A 133 -10.15 -3.93 -9.37
C ARG A 133 -9.43 -3.09 -8.33
N SER A 134 -9.96 -3.05 -7.12
CA SER A 134 -9.36 -2.37 -5.97
C SER A 134 -9.06 -3.37 -4.86
N LYS A 135 -8.13 -3.04 -3.96
CA LYS A 135 -7.80 -3.87 -2.79
C LYS A 135 -9.01 -4.10 -1.87
N THR A 136 -9.95 -3.17 -1.86
CA THR A 136 -11.16 -3.21 -1.03
C THR A 136 -12.37 -3.81 -1.76
N ASP A 137 -12.29 -3.92 -3.06
CA ASP A 137 -13.29 -4.53 -3.92
C ASP A 137 -13.02 -6.03 -4.03
N GLN A 138 -13.61 -6.81 -3.13
CA GLN A 138 -13.47 -8.26 -3.11
C GLN A 138 -14.40 -8.95 -4.12
N SER A 139 -15.49 -8.29 -4.49
CA SER A 139 -16.46 -8.79 -5.48
C SER A 139 -16.00 -8.57 -6.93
N GLY A 140 -15.11 -7.61 -7.18
CA GLY A 140 -14.62 -7.29 -8.52
C GLY A 140 -15.62 -6.50 -9.35
N GLU A 141 -16.50 -5.75 -8.71
CA GLU A 141 -17.49 -4.89 -9.38
C GLU A 141 -16.86 -3.66 -10.04
N GLY A 142 -15.64 -3.30 -9.57
CA GLY A 142 -14.97 -2.09 -10.00
C GLY A 142 -15.60 -0.81 -9.45
N MET A 143 -14.97 0.31 -9.75
CA MET A 143 -15.50 1.63 -9.37
C MET A 143 -15.05 2.71 -10.35
N THR A 144 -15.90 3.69 -10.60
CA THR A 144 -15.52 4.87 -11.38
C THR A 144 -15.05 5.99 -10.46
N LYS A 145 -13.89 6.56 -10.77
CA LYS A 145 -13.39 7.78 -10.13
C LYS A 145 -13.49 8.94 -11.10
N ALA A 146 -14.10 10.03 -10.67
CA ALA A 146 -14.18 11.27 -11.42
C ALA A 146 -13.13 12.26 -10.90
N ILE A 147 -12.37 12.85 -11.81
CA ILE A 147 -11.36 13.88 -11.54
C ILE A 147 -11.79 15.13 -12.30
N PRO A 148 -12.18 16.20 -11.62
CA PRO A 148 -12.55 17.45 -12.29
C PRO A 148 -11.32 18.12 -12.91
N TYR A 149 -11.55 18.92 -13.95
CA TYR A 149 -10.51 19.81 -14.47
C TYR A 149 -10.14 20.85 -13.42
N PHE A 150 -8.87 21.22 -13.43
CA PHE A 150 -8.38 22.29 -12.59
C PHE A 150 -8.36 23.61 -13.37
N ASP A 151 -8.62 24.74 -12.67
CA ASP A 151 -8.55 26.07 -13.28
C ASP A 151 -7.14 26.42 -13.80
N ASN A 152 -6.14 25.83 -13.21
CA ASN A 152 -4.74 26.03 -13.61
C ASN A 152 -4.33 24.99 -14.65
N LYS A 153 -4.12 25.44 -15.90
CA LYS A 153 -3.71 24.62 -17.06
C LYS A 153 -2.38 23.85 -16.87
N GLU A 154 -1.52 24.27 -15.94
CA GLU A 154 -0.29 23.50 -15.62
C GLU A 154 -0.59 22.16 -14.92
N PHE A 155 -1.74 22.07 -14.27
CA PHE A 155 -2.16 20.92 -13.48
C PHE A 155 -3.41 20.22 -14.04
N CYS A 156 -3.77 20.56 -15.26
CA CYS A 156 -4.91 20.00 -15.98
C CYS A 156 -4.46 19.04 -17.07
#